data_b1cb814395a5ae5c7ae8cb1ebc2f3f59
#
_entry.id   b1cb814395a5ae5c7ae8cb1ebc2f3f59
#
_cell.length_a   1.000
_cell.length_b   1.000
_cell.length_c   1.000
_cell.angle_alpha   90.00
_cell.angle_beta   90.00
_cell.angle_gamma   90.00
#
_symmetry.space_group_name_H-M   'P 1'
#
loop_
_entity.id
_entity.type
_entity.pdbx_description
1 polymer ?
#
loop_
_entity_poly.entity_id
_entity_poly.type
_entity_poly.pdbx_seq_one_letter_code
_entity_poly.pdbx_strand_id
1 'polypeptide(L)'
;MPIHWYPGHMNKASHEMKSVLKDVDLIIELLDARLPFSSQNPTIKELSTTKPCIKVLSKSDLADPALTRDWQVHFEQEESVKTLATNLDIKHKAESVLHLCQKLSPKTLRSTRTMIAMITGIPNVGKSTLINALAGRKVAKTGNEPAITKGQQRIKINEEVTLLDTPGILWPKIHNENSGYRLAISGAIKDTAMNVEDVAFYLSGYLLKQYPECVNQLLDTKTLPNDDLALLEALGRKRGCLRRGGQVDLEKVSSVLVNEFRTGKLGRISLETPRMIPAEEAQVEQLKEEKKRRDELRKAKRKKK
;
A
#
# COMPACT_ATOMS: atom_id res chain seq x y z
N MET A 1 13.60 -14.14 1.52
CA MET A 1 13.25 -14.17 2.97
C MET A 1 11.97 -13.38 3.19
N PRO A 2 11.04 -13.78 4.07
CA PRO A 2 9.84 -13.01 4.31
C PRO A 2 10.21 -11.61 4.82
N ILE A 3 9.66 -10.58 4.17
CA ILE A 3 9.91 -9.18 4.51
C ILE A 3 9.06 -8.83 5.73
N HIS A 4 9.70 -8.52 6.85
CA HIS A 4 9.04 -8.11 8.10
C HIS A 4 9.57 -6.76 8.55
N TRP A 5 8.70 -5.76 8.59
CA TRP A 5 9.03 -4.45 9.12
C TRP A 5 7.86 -3.89 9.93
N TYR A 6 7.98 -3.98 11.24
CA TYR A 6 6.97 -3.47 12.18
C TYR A 6 7.67 -2.87 13.41
N PRO A 7 8.18 -1.65 13.31
CA PRO A 7 8.86 -0.98 14.41
C PRO A 7 7.90 -0.66 15.57
N GLY A 8 8.43 -0.55 16.80
CA GLY A 8 7.65 -0.41 18.02
C GLY A 8 6.67 0.78 18.04
N HIS A 9 6.98 1.89 17.35
CA HIS A 9 6.06 3.02 17.21
C HIS A 9 4.77 2.66 16.45
N MET A 10 4.80 1.70 15.51
CA MET A 10 3.59 1.24 14.82
C MET A 10 2.68 0.42 15.73
N ASN A 11 3.26 -0.34 16.68
CA ASN A 11 2.48 -1.05 17.69
C ASN A 11 1.72 -0.08 18.58
N LYS A 12 2.40 0.96 19.07
CA LYS A 12 1.77 2.03 19.86
C LYS A 12 0.65 2.72 19.07
N ALA A 13 0.91 3.11 17.83
CA ALA A 13 -0.08 3.75 16.96
C ALA A 13 -1.30 2.85 16.69
N SER A 14 -1.10 1.54 16.53
CA SER A 14 -2.19 0.57 16.37
C SER A 14 -3.10 0.50 17.61
N HIS A 15 -2.52 0.51 18.81
CA HIS A 15 -3.29 0.55 20.06
C HIS A 15 -4.06 1.88 20.22
N GLU A 16 -3.40 3.00 19.96
CA GLU A 16 -4.03 4.33 20.01
C GLU A 16 -5.19 4.43 18.99
N MET A 17 -5.02 3.91 17.78
CA MET A 17 -6.07 3.86 16.78
C MET A 17 -7.29 3.09 17.27
N LYS A 18 -7.08 1.90 17.86
CA LYS A 18 -8.17 1.08 18.40
C LYS A 18 -8.94 1.78 19.53
N SER A 19 -8.25 2.54 20.39
CA SER A 19 -8.88 3.22 21.53
C SER A 19 -9.87 4.31 21.13
N VAL A 20 -9.65 4.98 19.99
CA VAL A 20 -10.50 6.08 19.50
C VAL A 20 -11.59 5.68 18.53
N LEU A 21 -11.61 4.41 18.11
CA LEU A 21 -12.57 3.93 17.11
C LEU A 21 -14.04 4.10 17.49
N LYS A 22 -14.37 4.02 18.77
CA LYS A 22 -15.74 4.25 19.26
C LYS A 22 -16.25 5.66 18.93
N ASP A 23 -15.34 6.64 18.87
CA ASP A 23 -15.68 8.04 18.61
C ASP A 23 -15.67 8.38 17.10
N VAL A 24 -15.24 7.47 16.25
CA VAL A 24 -15.15 7.64 14.80
C VAL A 24 -16.48 7.31 14.14
N ASP A 25 -16.94 8.16 13.26
CA ASP A 25 -18.19 8.00 12.51
C ASP A 25 -17.97 7.38 11.12
N LEU A 26 -16.80 7.63 10.51
CA LEU A 26 -16.44 7.23 9.16
C LEU A 26 -14.95 6.97 9.07
N ILE A 27 -14.56 6.00 8.24
CA ILE A 27 -13.15 5.67 7.97
C ILE A 27 -12.81 6.14 6.54
N ILE A 28 -11.67 6.82 6.40
CA ILE A 28 -11.04 7.11 5.12
C ILE A 28 -9.74 6.31 5.06
N GLU A 29 -9.75 5.22 4.30
CA GLU A 29 -8.59 4.36 4.10
C GLU A 29 -7.90 4.71 2.79
N LEU A 30 -6.65 5.19 2.86
CA LEU A 30 -5.83 5.40 1.67
C LEU A 30 -5.12 4.12 1.30
N LEU A 31 -5.31 3.71 0.05
CA LEU A 31 -4.66 2.57 -0.58
C LEU A 31 -3.79 3.06 -1.75
N ASP A 32 -2.66 2.41 -2.00
CA ASP A 32 -1.89 2.65 -3.23
C ASP A 32 -2.58 1.96 -4.40
N ALA A 33 -3.01 2.71 -5.41
CA ALA A 33 -3.75 2.18 -6.56
C ALA A 33 -2.99 1.10 -7.35
N ARG A 34 -1.67 1.00 -7.18
CA ARG A 34 -0.82 -0.02 -7.81
C ARG A 34 -0.86 -1.36 -7.09
N LEU A 35 -1.26 -1.37 -5.80
CA LEU A 35 -1.30 -2.55 -4.94
C LEU A 35 -2.44 -2.43 -3.88
N PRO A 36 -3.71 -2.35 -4.31
CA PRO A 36 -4.82 -2.06 -3.41
C PRO A 36 -5.05 -3.15 -2.35
N PHE A 37 -4.87 -4.42 -2.69
CA PHE A 37 -4.99 -5.53 -1.75
C PHE A 37 -3.89 -5.50 -0.68
N SER A 38 -2.62 -5.40 -1.11
CA SER A 38 -1.47 -5.40 -0.20
C SER A 38 -1.38 -4.13 0.65
N SER A 39 -1.99 -3.02 0.23
CA SER A 39 -2.02 -1.78 1.00
C SER A 39 -3.20 -1.69 1.97
N GLN A 40 -4.16 -2.59 1.91
CA GLN A 40 -5.30 -2.67 2.83
C GLN A 40 -4.85 -3.19 4.20
N ASN A 41 -5.14 -2.44 5.26
CA ASN A 41 -4.84 -2.88 6.62
C ASN A 41 -5.92 -3.87 7.10
N PRO A 42 -5.56 -5.13 7.47
CA PRO A 42 -6.54 -6.12 7.93
C PRO A 42 -7.40 -5.64 9.11
N THR A 43 -6.82 -4.88 10.05
CA THR A 43 -7.58 -4.31 11.17
C THR A 43 -8.65 -3.33 10.69
N ILE A 44 -8.35 -2.53 9.67
CA ILE A 44 -9.34 -1.60 9.09
C ILE A 44 -10.41 -2.36 8.33
N LYS A 45 -10.05 -3.44 7.63
CA LYS A 45 -11.02 -4.32 6.96
C LYS A 45 -12.07 -4.86 7.95
N GLU A 46 -11.63 -5.34 9.10
CA GLU A 46 -12.55 -5.80 10.16
C GLU A 46 -13.48 -4.69 10.67
N LEU A 47 -12.98 -3.47 10.77
CA LEU A 47 -13.73 -2.32 11.28
C LEU A 47 -14.69 -1.72 10.26
N SER A 48 -14.38 -1.78 8.98
CA SER A 48 -15.25 -1.29 7.89
C SER A 48 -16.55 -2.10 7.76
N THR A 49 -16.65 -3.28 8.39
CA THR A 49 -17.91 -4.03 8.49
C THR A 49 -18.96 -3.35 9.36
N THR A 50 -18.54 -2.47 10.27
CA THR A 50 -19.44 -1.80 11.23
C THR A 50 -19.55 -0.30 11.03
N LYS A 51 -18.67 0.30 10.20
CA LYS A 51 -18.63 1.74 9.95
C LYS A 51 -18.49 2.03 8.45
N PRO A 52 -19.13 3.09 7.96
CA PRO A 52 -18.91 3.53 6.57
C PRO A 52 -17.45 3.75 6.28
N CYS A 53 -16.98 3.33 5.09
CA CYS A 53 -15.60 3.43 4.69
C CYS A 53 -15.47 4.05 3.29
N ILE A 54 -14.57 5.02 3.15
CA ILE A 54 -14.14 5.55 1.85
C ILE A 54 -12.73 5.01 1.59
N LYS A 55 -12.59 4.18 0.54
CA LYS A 55 -11.28 3.72 0.07
C LYS A 55 -10.78 4.67 -1.01
N VAL A 56 -9.73 5.42 -0.68
CA VAL A 56 -9.09 6.36 -1.61
C VAL A 56 -7.91 5.66 -2.27
N LEU A 57 -8.05 5.31 -3.55
CA LEU A 57 -6.99 4.74 -4.38
C LEU A 57 -6.05 5.87 -4.81
N SER A 58 -5.01 6.12 -4.03
CA SER A 58 -4.02 7.16 -4.27
C SER A 58 -3.04 6.75 -5.37
N LYS A 59 -2.30 7.70 -5.96
CA LYS A 59 -1.33 7.48 -7.04
C LYS A 59 -1.94 6.76 -8.24
N SER A 60 -3.22 7.02 -8.54
CA SER A 60 -3.92 6.38 -9.66
C SER A 60 -3.36 6.80 -11.03
N ASP A 61 -2.59 7.87 -11.09
CA ASP A 61 -1.81 8.31 -12.23
C ASP A 61 -0.64 7.38 -12.56
N LEU A 62 -0.15 6.61 -11.58
CA LEU A 62 0.93 5.63 -11.70
C LEU A 62 0.43 4.20 -11.88
N ALA A 63 -0.87 3.96 -11.73
CA ALA A 63 -1.51 2.65 -11.79
C ALA A 63 -2.17 2.40 -13.16
N ASP A 64 -2.35 1.13 -13.49
CA ASP A 64 -3.16 0.72 -14.64
C ASP A 64 -4.61 1.20 -14.45
N PRO A 65 -5.16 2.01 -15.38
CA PRO A 65 -6.49 2.58 -15.22
C PRO A 65 -7.61 1.54 -15.34
N ALA A 66 -7.41 0.45 -16.07
CA ALA A 66 -8.39 -0.64 -16.16
C ALA A 66 -8.45 -1.40 -14.83
N LEU A 67 -7.30 -1.80 -14.30
CA LEU A 67 -7.21 -2.48 -13.00
C LEU A 67 -7.68 -1.59 -11.85
N THR A 68 -7.43 -0.27 -11.92
CA THR A 68 -7.96 0.67 -10.93
C THR A 68 -9.49 0.67 -10.90
N ARG A 69 -10.17 0.63 -12.07
CA ARG A 69 -11.63 0.50 -12.14
C ARG A 69 -12.13 -0.86 -11.62
N ASP A 70 -11.44 -1.95 -11.97
CA ASP A 70 -11.79 -3.28 -11.47
C ASP A 70 -11.72 -3.34 -9.93
N TRP A 71 -10.72 -2.70 -9.32
CA TRP A 71 -10.61 -2.58 -7.88
C TRP A 71 -11.72 -1.72 -7.26
N GLN A 72 -12.12 -0.63 -7.89
CA GLN A 72 -13.26 0.17 -7.42
C GLN A 72 -14.55 -0.68 -7.42
N VAL A 73 -14.83 -1.38 -8.51
CA VAL A 73 -15.99 -2.29 -8.61
C VAL A 73 -15.92 -3.38 -7.54
N HIS A 74 -14.74 -3.98 -7.31
CA HIS A 74 -14.55 -5.01 -6.30
C HIS A 74 -14.84 -4.51 -4.89
N PHE A 75 -14.30 -3.35 -4.50
CA PHE A 75 -14.52 -2.81 -3.16
C PHE A 75 -15.94 -2.32 -2.93
N GLU A 76 -16.60 -1.80 -3.95
CA GLU A 76 -17.98 -1.30 -3.83
C GLU A 76 -19.04 -2.40 -3.85
N GLN A 77 -18.64 -3.67 -3.93
CA GLN A 77 -19.53 -4.80 -3.61
C GLN A 77 -19.94 -4.81 -2.13
N GLU A 78 -19.14 -4.22 -1.24
CA GLU A 78 -19.49 -3.98 0.15
C GLU A 78 -20.37 -2.72 0.25
N GLU A 79 -21.61 -2.84 0.72
CA GLU A 79 -22.62 -1.77 0.75
C GLU A 79 -22.15 -0.49 1.48
N SER A 80 -21.38 -0.66 2.56
CA SER A 80 -20.85 0.45 3.38
C SER A 80 -19.59 1.08 2.82
N VAL A 81 -19.08 0.61 1.66
CA VAL A 81 -17.82 1.07 1.06
C VAL A 81 -18.10 1.93 -0.16
N LYS A 82 -17.39 3.06 -0.27
CA LYS A 82 -17.29 3.88 -1.47
C LYS A 82 -15.83 4.08 -1.84
N THR A 83 -15.57 4.23 -3.13
CA THR A 83 -14.21 4.37 -3.64
C THR A 83 -13.98 5.68 -4.37
N LEU A 84 -12.76 6.17 -4.35
CA LEU A 84 -12.31 7.31 -5.14
C LEU A 84 -10.87 7.07 -5.61
N ALA A 85 -10.64 7.08 -6.93
CA ALA A 85 -9.29 7.04 -7.48
C ALA A 85 -8.73 8.45 -7.69
N THR A 86 -7.53 8.74 -7.18
CA THR A 86 -6.94 10.08 -7.25
C THR A 86 -5.41 10.06 -7.20
N ASN A 87 -4.80 11.06 -7.85
CA ASN A 87 -3.37 11.35 -7.75
C ASN A 87 -3.01 12.30 -6.59
N LEU A 88 -3.98 12.73 -5.77
CA LEU A 88 -3.86 13.62 -4.61
C LEU A 88 -3.34 15.06 -4.87
N ASP A 89 -2.78 15.33 -6.06
CA ASP A 89 -2.25 16.67 -6.39
C ASP A 89 -3.32 17.66 -6.83
N ILE A 90 -4.56 17.17 -7.03
CA ILE A 90 -5.65 17.98 -7.56
C ILE A 90 -6.63 18.35 -6.44
N LYS A 91 -6.68 19.64 -6.08
CA LYS A 91 -7.60 20.18 -5.06
C LYS A 91 -9.06 19.75 -5.24
N HIS A 92 -9.56 19.71 -6.48
CA HIS A 92 -10.94 19.29 -6.79
C HIS A 92 -11.27 17.86 -6.34
N LYS A 93 -10.27 16.98 -6.26
CA LYS A 93 -10.49 15.59 -5.78
C LYS A 93 -10.54 15.48 -4.26
N ALA A 94 -9.91 16.40 -3.54
CA ALA A 94 -10.09 16.53 -2.11
C ALA A 94 -11.55 16.90 -1.77
N GLU A 95 -12.17 17.80 -2.51
CA GLU A 95 -13.59 18.14 -2.36
C GLU A 95 -14.50 16.93 -2.60
N SER A 96 -14.15 16.06 -3.55
CA SER A 96 -14.87 14.80 -3.78
C SER A 96 -14.84 13.86 -2.57
N VAL A 97 -13.73 13.81 -1.82
CA VAL A 97 -13.67 13.04 -0.56
C VAL A 97 -14.62 13.61 0.47
N LEU A 98 -14.66 14.95 0.64
CA LEU A 98 -15.59 15.60 1.56
C LEU A 98 -17.06 15.36 1.17
N HIS A 99 -17.37 15.42 -0.12
CA HIS A 99 -18.71 15.10 -0.61
C HIS A 99 -19.11 13.65 -0.29
N LEU A 100 -18.19 12.69 -0.47
CA LEU A 100 -18.44 11.29 -0.07
C LEU A 100 -18.61 11.15 1.45
N CYS A 101 -17.84 11.87 2.26
CA CYS A 101 -18.04 11.91 3.71
C CYS A 101 -19.46 12.36 4.06
N GLN A 102 -19.93 13.45 3.46
CA GLN A 102 -21.29 13.95 3.67
C GLN A 102 -22.35 12.94 3.21
N LYS A 103 -22.16 12.29 2.06
CA LYS A 103 -23.08 11.31 1.50
C LYS A 103 -23.24 10.08 2.41
N LEU A 104 -22.13 9.59 2.97
CA LEU A 104 -22.10 8.41 3.83
C LEU A 104 -22.45 8.71 5.30
N SER A 105 -22.42 9.98 5.71
CA SER A 105 -22.77 10.39 7.07
C SER A 105 -24.26 10.17 7.33
N PRO A 106 -24.65 9.55 8.46
CA PRO A 106 -26.04 9.43 8.87
C PRO A 106 -26.73 10.81 8.97
N LYS A 107 -27.95 10.93 8.46
CA LYS A 107 -28.70 12.20 8.50
C LYS A 107 -28.88 12.75 9.93
N THR A 108 -29.02 11.87 10.90
CA THR A 108 -29.15 12.20 12.33
C THR A 108 -27.88 12.85 12.90
N LEU A 109 -26.72 12.52 12.38
CA LEU A 109 -25.44 13.06 12.83
C LEU A 109 -25.23 14.50 12.36
N ARG A 110 -25.67 14.82 11.14
CA ARG A 110 -25.47 16.14 10.53
C ARG A 110 -26.15 17.30 11.27
N SER A 111 -27.19 16.99 12.05
CA SER A 111 -27.94 18.01 12.80
C SER A 111 -27.46 18.20 14.24
N THR A 112 -26.63 17.31 14.77
CA THR A 112 -26.32 17.27 16.21
C THR A 112 -24.87 17.56 16.57
N ARG A 113 -23.91 17.16 15.72
CA ARG A 113 -22.48 17.37 15.98
C ARG A 113 -21.62 17.24 14.70
N THR A 114 -20.38 17.75 14.79
CA THR A 114 -19.36 17.55 13.76
C THR A 114 -19.01 16.06 13.62
N MET A 115 -18.97 15.55 12.38
CA MET A 115 -18.56 14.20 12.06
C MET A 115 -17.05 14.00 12.28
N ILE A 116 -16.67 12.91 12.91
CA ILE A 116 -15.27 12.51 13.09
C ILE A 116 -14.93 11.45 12.04
N ALA A 117 -14.11 11.81 11.06
CA ALA A 117 -13.61 10.90 10.04
C ALA A 117 -12.16 10.51 10.35
N MET A 118 -11.90 9.23 10.60
CA MET A 118 -10.55 8.72 10.80
C MET A 118 -9.87 8.51 9.46
N ILE A 119 -8.69 9.11 9.27
CA ILE A 119 -7.87 8.90 8.08
C ILE A 119 -6.70 7.97 8.40
N THR A 120 -6.57 6.91 7.62
CA THR A 120 -5.58 5.84 7.82
C THR A 120 -4.98 5.36 6.50
N GLY A 121 -3.90 4.60 6.55
CA GLY A 121 -3.24 3.99 5.41
C GLY A 121 -1.81 3.59 5.72
N ILE A 122 -1.21 2.85 4.81
CA ILE A 122 0.19 2.43 4.91
C ILE A 122 1.16 3.62 4.85
N PRO A 123 2.42 3.47 5.29
CA PRO A 123 3.43 4.51 5.09
C PRO A 123 3.57 4.90 3.60
N ASN A 124 3.87 6.16 3.34
CA ASN A 124 4.13 6.72 2.00
C ASN A 124 2.98 6.58 0.98
N VAL A 125 1.76 6.33 1.43
CA VAL A 125 0.57 6.22 0.56
C VAL A 125 -0.01 7.58 0.13
N GLY A 126 0.48 8.70 0.70
CA GLY A 126 0.00 10.05 0.39
C GLY A 126 -1.00 10.62 1.41
N LYS A 127 -1.11 10.03 2.60
CA LYS A 127 -2.04 10.46 3.65
C LYS A 127 -1.89 11.94 4.04
N SER A 128 -0.67 12.39 4.35
CA SER A 128 -0.41 13.80 4.68
C SER A 128 -0.69 14.76 3.51
N THR A 129 -0.51 14.31 2.27
CA THR A 129 -0.84 15.07 1.06
C THR A 129 -2.35 15.29 0.97
N LEU A 130 -3.15 14.23 1.17
CA LEU A 130 -4.60 14.33 1.18
C LEU A 130 -5.10 15.24 2.31
N ILE A 131 -4.57 15.09 3.52
CA ILE A 131 -4.94 15.94 4.68
C ILE A 131 -4.68 17.42 4.37
N ASN A 132 -3.52 17.75 3.82
CA ASN A 132 -3.19 19.14 3.46
C ASN A 132 -4.09 19.68 2.34
N ALA A 133 -4.45 18.84 1.37
CA ALA A 133 -5.39 19.20 0.32
C ALA A 133 -6.80 19.47 0.85
N LEU A 134 -7.29 18.61 1.78
CA LEU A 134 -8.58 18.77 2.45
C LEU A 134 -8.64 20.01 3.34
N ALA A 135 -7.53 20.29 4.06
CA ALA A 135 -7.43 21.45 4.93
C ALA A 135 -7.19 22.79 4.19
N GLY A 136 -6.85 22.72 2.88
CA GLY A 136 -6.47 23.91 2.09
C GLY A 136 -5.20 24.61 2.56
N ARG A 137 -4.46 24.02 3.50
CA ARG A 137 -3.21 24.54 4.11
C ARG A 137 -2.31 23.42 4.62
N LYS A 138 -1.05 23.72 4.85
CA LYS A 138 -0.09 22.73 5.36
C LYS A 138 -0.28 22.53 6.88
N VAL A 139 -0.98 21.45 7.25
CA VAL A 139 -1.24 21.04 8.65
C VAL A 139 -0.52 19.74 9.01
N ALA A 140 -0.25 18.87 8.04
CA ALA A 140 0.49 17.63 8.22
C ALA A 140 1.85 17.69 7.51
N LYS A 141 2.90 17.15 8.16
CA LYS A 141 4.22 17.05 7.54
C LYS A 141 4.21 16.02 6.43
N THR A 142 4.67 16.42 5.24
CA THR A 142 4.83 15.52 4.09
C THR A 142 6.29 15.12 3.94
N GLY A 143 6.55 13.91 3.46
CA GLY A 143 7.88 13.41 3.12
C GLY A 143 7.83 11.97 2.63
N ASN A 144 8.90 11.52 1.99
CA ASN A 144 9.00 10.18 1.40
C ASN A 144 9.57 9.12 2.36
N GLU A 145 9.83 9.48 3.63
CA GLU A 145 10.27 8.53 4.63
C GLU A 145 9.07 7.94 5.39
N PRO A 146 9.06 6.63 5.66
CA PRO A 146 8.04 6.01 6.51
C PRO A 146 8.07 6.56 7.94
N ALA A 147 6.88 6.73 8.54
CA ALA A 147 6.68 7.13 9.94
C ALA A 147 6.97 8.62 10.29
N ILE A 148 6.65 9.55 9.39
CA ILE A 148 6.78 11.00 9.64
C ILE A 148 5.76 11.47 10.69
N THR A 149 4.53 10.97 10.68
CA THR A 149 3.49 11.28 11.68
C THR A 149 3.70 10.40 12.91
N LYS A 150 3.99 11.02 14.06
CA LYS A 150 4.35 10.31 15.30
C LYS A 150 3.19 10.07 16.27
N GLY A 151 2.05 10.73 16.10
CA GLY A 151 0.89 10.63 16.99
C GLY A 151 -0.40 11.02 16.29
N GLN A 152 -1.53 10.77 16.95
CA GLN A 152 -2.85 11.16 16.44
C GLN A 152 -3.04 12.67 16.57
N GLN A 153 -3.69 13.26 15.57
CA GLN A 153 -4.02 14.68 15.57
C GLN A 153 -5.46 14.89 15.08
N ARG A 154 -6.23 15.72 15.79
CA ARG A 154 -7.54 16.18 15.32
C ARG A 154 -7.36 17.44 14.49
N ILE A 155 -7.90 17.44 13.26
CA ILE A 155 -7.78 18.54 12.30
C ILE A 155 -9.19 18.92 11.87
N LYS A 156 -9.65 20.11 12.31
CA LYS A 156 -10.93 20.65 11.84
C LYS A 156 -10.78 21.08 10.36
N ILE A 157 -11.56 20.47 9.48
CA ILE A 157 -11.59 20.79 8.06
C ILE A 157 -12.63 21.88 7.79
N ASN A 158 -13.85 21.69 8.28
CA ASN A 158 -14.95 22.64 8.21
C ASN A 158 -15.87 22.44 9.43
N GLU A 159 -17.05 23.06 9.43
CA GLU A 159 -18.02 22.93 10.54
C GLU A 159 -18.63 21.51 10.62
N GLU A 160 -18.61 20.75 9.53
CA GLU A 160 -19.25 19.44 9.44
C GLU A 160 -18.27 18.27 9.67
N VAL A 161 -16.97 18.47 9.36
CA VAL A 161 -15.98 17.38 9.32
C VAL A 161 -14.72 17.74 10.11
N THR A 162 -14.38 16.89 11.06
CA THR A 162 -13.08 16.84 11.73
C THR A 162 -12.38 15.54 11.34
N LEU A 163 -11.15 15.66 10.83
CA LEU A 163 -10.29 14.52 10.57
C LEU A 163 -9.55 14.10 11.84
N LEU A 164 -9.46 12.81 12.06
CA LEU A 164 -8.55 12.20 13.02
C LEU A 164 -7.40 11.58 12.22
N ASP A 165 -6.26 12.28 12.15
CA ASP A 165 -5.05 11.78 11.48
C ASP A 165 -4.41 10.70 12.33
N THR A 166 -4.07 9.56 11.70
CA THR A 166 -3.33 8.47 12.33
C THR A 166 -1.97 8.29 11.67
N PRO A 167 -0.94 7.84 12.39
CA PRO A 167 0.32 7.45 11.77
C PRO A 167 0.11 6.43 10.66
N GLY A 168 0.97 6.46 9.63
CA GLY A 168 1.01 5.39 8.63
C GLY A 168 1.52 4.11 9.29
N ILE A 169 0.69 3.06 9.29
CA ILE A 169 1.01 1.81 9.96
C ILE A 169 0.84 0.62 9.03
N LEU A 170 1.75 -0.33 9.15
CA LEU A 170 1.60 -1.71 8.71
C LEU A 170 1.03 -2.55 9.87
N TRP A 171 0.92 -3.83 9.68
CA TRP A 171 0.49 -4.79 10.70
C TRP A 171 1.63 -5.73 11.08
N PRO A 172 1.60 -6.35 12.28
CA PRO A 172 2.75 -7.07 12.86
C PRO A 172 3.26 -8.24 12.03
N LYS A 173 2.39 -8.88 11.25
CA LYS A 173 2.76 -10.02 10.40
C LYS A 173 2.13 -9.89 9.03
N ILE A 174 2.96 -9.71 8.03
CA ILE A 174 2.57 -9.82 6.63
C ILE A 174 2.65 -11.32 6.29
N HIS A 175 1.49 -12.00 6.32
CA HIS A 175 1.43 -13.44 6.07
C HIS A 175 1.58 -13.80 4.60
N ASN A 176 1.17 -12.89 3.71
CA ASN A 176 1.32 -13.05 2.28
C ASN A 176 2.70 -12.51 1.86
N GLU A 177 3.57 -13.39 1.39
CA GLU A 177 4.93 -13.02 0.98
C GLU A 177 4.92 -12.07 -0.23
N ASN A 178 4.01 -12.29 -1.19
CA ASN A 178 3.84 -11.38 -2.33
C ASN A 178 3.45 -9.96 -1.87
N SER A 179 2.55 -9.84 -0.88
CA SER A 179 2.21 -8.53 -0.29
C SER A 179 3.44 -7.88 0.35
N GLY A 180 4.32 -8.64 0.96
CA GLY A 180 5.58 -8.14 1.50
C GLY A 180 6.45 -7.48 0.42
N TYR A 181 6.67 -8.17 -0.70
CA TYR A 181 7.43 -7.63 -1.83
C TYR A 181 6.75 -6.40 -2.45
N ARG A 182 5.43 -6.43 -2.66
CA ARG A 182 4.68 -5.30 -3.22
C ARG A 182 4.76 -4.06 -2.32
N LEU A 183 4.62 -4.22 -1.01
CA LEU A 183 4.80 -3.13 -0.04
C LEU A 183 6.21 -2.57 -0.05
N ALA A 184 7.23 -3.42 -0.17
CA ALA A 184 8.61 -3.00 -0.31
C ALA A 184 8.85 -2.21 -1.61
N ILE A 185 8.35 -2.70 -2.75
CA ILE A 185 8.41 -2.03 -4.04
C ILE A 185 7.77 -0.63 -3.96
N SER A 186 6.62 -0.49 -3.29
CA SER A 186 5.90 0.79 -3.17
C SER A 186 6.60 1.83 -2.30
N GLY A 187 7.59 1.42 -1.48
CA GLY A 187 8.25 2.25 -0.47
C GLY A 187 7.48 2.37 0.84
N ALA A 188 6.49 1.50 1.10
CA ALA A 188 5.81 1.42 2.39
C ALA A 188 6.69 0.81 3.49
N ILE A 189 7.69 0.04 3.10
CA ILE A 189 8.73 -0.54 3.96
C ILE A 189 10.03 0.24 3.74
N LYS A 190 10.76 0.49 4.82
CA LYS A 190 12.01 1.24 4.77
C LYS A 190 13.08 0.43 4.02
N ASP A 191 13.81 1.08 3.10
CA ASP A 191 14.81 0.41 2.25
C ASP A 191 15.89 -0.33 3.06
N THR A 192 16.26 0.21 4.23
CA THR A 192 17.21 -0.44 5.15
C THR A 192 16.68 -1.72 5.83
N ALA A 193 15.40 -2.04 5.66
CA ALA A 193 14.76 -3.21 6.28
C ALA A 193 14.48 -4.34 5.26
N MET A 194 14.98 -4.20 4.02
CA MET A 194 14.78 -5.19 2.96
C MET A 194 16.07 -5.41 2.17
N ASN A 195 16.14 -6.56 1.47
CA ASN A 195 17.13 -6.76 0.42
C ASN A 195 16.57 -6.20 -0.90
N VAL A 196 17.19 -5.17 -1.44
CA VAL A 196 16.72 -4.50 -2.67
C VAL A 196 16.84 -5.41 -3.90
N GLU A 197 17.81 -6.32 -3.92
CA GLU A 197 17.97 -7.28 -5.01
C GLU A 197 16.79 -8.25 -5.06
N ASP A 198 16.40 -8.86 -3.93
CA ASP A 198 15.23 -9.76 -3.84
C ASP A 198 13.95 -9.06 -4.32
N VAL A 199 13.79 -7.79 -3.94
CA VAL A 199 12.63 -6.96 -4.34
C VAL A 199 12.64 -6.67 -5.84
N ALA A 200 13.81 -6.38 -6.41
CA ALA A 200 13.95 -6.13 -7.84
C ALA A 200 13.78 -7.40 -8.67
N PHE A 201 14.25 -8.55 -8.21
CA PHE A 201 13.99 -9.84 -8.84
C PHE A 201 12.49 -10.13 -8.90
N TYR A 202 11.77 -9.96 -7.80
CA TYR A 202 10.31 -10.11 -7.78
C TYR A 202 9.64 -9.16 -8.80
N LEU A 203 10.03 -7.89 -8.82
CA LEU A 203 9.48 -6.90 -9.76
C LEU A 203 9.81 -7.27 -11.20
N SER A 204 11.04 -7.68 -11.50
CA SER A 204 11.49 -8.09 -12.82
C SER A 204 10.67 -9.27 -13.37
N GLY A 205 10.51 -10.33 -12.57
CA GLY A 205 9.69 -11.48 -12.95
C GLY A 205 8.22 -11.12 -13.17
N TYR A 206 7.69 -10.19 -12.37
CA TYR A 206 6.32 -9.68 -12.56
C TYR A 206 6.19 -8.88 -13.87
N LEU A 207 7.14 -7.98 -14.16
CA LEU A 207 7.13 -7.16 -15.37
C LEU A 207 7.24 -8.02 -16.64
N LEU A 208 8.13 -9.01 -16.67
CA LEU A 208 8.27 -9.93 -17.80
C LEU A 208 6.98 -10.67 -18.10
N LYS A 209 6.23 -11.06 -17.06
CA LYS A 209 4.99 -11.84 -17.20
C LYS A 209 3.76 -10.99 -17.52
N GLN A 210 3.61 -9.82 -16.91
CA GLN A 210 2.38 -9.03 -16.96
C GLN A 210 2.50 -7.79 -17.85
N TYR A 211 3.71 -7.26 -18.05
CA TYR A 211 3.96 -6.03 -18.79
C TYR A 211 5.13 -6.17 -19.78
N PRO A 212 5.09 -7.17 -20.68
CA PRO A 212 6.20 -7.42 -21.62
C PRO A 212 6.52 -6.23 -22.52
N GLU A 213 5.50 -5.47 -22.93
CA GLU A 213 5.69 -4.27 -23.75
C GLU A 213 6.41 -3.16 -22.99
N CYS A 214 6.14 -3.02 -21.69
CA CYS A 214 6.87 -2.09 -20.82
C CYS A 214 8.35 -2.47 -20.76
N VAL A 215 8.67 -3.76 -20.65
CA VAL A 215 10.06 -4.25 -20.65
C VAL A 215 10.76 -3.96 -21.99
N ASN A 216 10.06 -4.18 -23.11
CA ASN A 216 10.60 -3.85 -24.43
C ASN A 216 10.91 -2.36 -24.56
N GLN A 217 10.04 -1.49 -24.10
CA GLN A 217 10.25 -0.03 -24.08
C GLN A 217 11.40 0.37 -23.12
N LEU A 218 11.44 -0.23 -21.93
CA LEU A 218 12.46 0.01 -20.92
C LEU A 218 13.87 -0.30 -21.44
N LEU A 219 14.00 -1.42 -22.16
CA LEU A 219 15.28 -1.89 -22.70
C LEU A 219 15.56 -1.39 -24.13
N ASP A 220 14.58 -0.79 -24.81
CA ASP A 220 14.65 -0.43 -26.22
C ASP A 220 14.99 -1.66 -27.11
N THR A 221 14.25 -2.71 -26.90
CA THR A 221 14.46 -4.00 -27.60
C THR A 221 13.14 -4.57 -28.07
N LYS A 222 13.19 -5.46 -29.08
CA LYS A 222 12.05 -6.25 -29.54
C LYS A 222 12.02 -7.66 -28.94
N THR A 223 13.12 -8.07 -28.29
CA THR A 223 13.25 -9.41 -27.74
C THR A 223 13.29 -9.30 -26.22
N LEU A 224 12.35 -9.98 -25.56
CA LEU A 224 12.29 -10.03 -24.10
C LEU A 224 13.49 -10.80 -23.54
N PRO A 225 14.05 -10.37 -22.41
CA PRO A 225 14.96 -11.18 -21.62
C PRO A 225 14.33 -12.51 -21.21
N ASN A 226 15.14 -13.58 -21.11
CA ASN A 226 14.65 -14.93 -20.81
C ASN A 226 14.18 -15.07 -19.34
N ASP A 227 14.76 -14.29 -18.43
CA ASP A 227 14.47 -14.34 -17.00
C ASP A 227 14.72 -12.97 -16.32
N ASP A 228 14.44 -12.91 -15.04
CA ASP A 228 14.56 -11.74 -14.19
C ASP A 228 16.02 -11.24 -14.06
N LEU A 229 16.99 -12.15 -13.98
CA LEU A 229 18.42 -11.80 -13.96
C LEU A 229 18.84 -11.15 -15.28
N ALA A 230 18.46 -11.74 -16.41
CA ALA A 230 18.77 -11.20 -17.74
C ALA A 230 18.16 -9.81 -17.94
N LEU A 231 16.97 -9.56 -17.40
CA LEU A 231 16.35 -8.23 -17.41
C LEU A 231 17.22 -7.23 -16.61
N LEU A 232 17.56 -7.56 -15.36
CA LEU A 232 18.39 -6.69 -14.53
C LEU A 232 19.75 -6.43 -15.16
N GLU A 233 20.39 -7.43 -15.74
CA GLU A 233 21.69 -7.25 -16.43
C GLU A 233 21.54 -6.34 -17.65
N ALA A 234 20.54 -6.52 -18.50
CA ALA A 234 20.30 -5.68 -19.66
C ALA A 234 20.03 -4.23 -19.24
N LEU A 235 19.19 -4.02 -18.22
CA LEU A 235 18.91 -2.71 -17.65
C LEU A 235 20.18 -2.08 -17.05
N GLY A 236 20.97 -2.87 -16.32
CA GLY A 236 22.22 -2.41 -15.71
C GLY A 236 23.23 -1.91 -16.74
N ARG A 237 23.39 -2.62 -17.85
CA ARG A 237 24.21 -2.16 -18.98
C ARG A 237 23.66 -0.86 -19.59
N LYS A 238 22.34 -0.79 -19.82
CA LYS A 238 21.69 0.41 -20.38
C LYS A 238 21.79 1.63 -19.48
N ARG A 239 21.72 1.46 -18.18
CA ARG A 239 21.77 2.55 -17.16
C ARG A 239 23.19 2.85 -16.67
N GLY A 240 24.21 2.16 -17.15
CA GLY A 240 25.58 2.34 -16.69
C GLY A 240 25.80 1.92 -15.24
N CYS A 241 25.03 0.95 -14.75
CA CYS A 241 25.19 0.34 -13.43
C CYS A 241 26.27 -0.73 -13.48
N LEU A 242 27.53 -0.33 -13.69
CA LEU A 242 28.64 -1.24 -13.87
C LEU A 242 29.67 -1.07 -12.76
N ARG A 243 30.32 -2.18 -12.38
CA ARG A 243 31.51 -2.25 -11.52
C ARG A 243 32.77 -2.18 -12.35
N ARG A 244 33.91 -2.02 -11.70
CA ARG A 244 35.23 -2.16 -12.36
C ARG A 244 35.30 -3.53 -13.04
N GLY A 245 35.72 -3.57 -14.32
CA GLY A 245 35.74 -4.78 -15.14
C GLY A 245 34.48 -5.03 -15.97
N GLY A 246 33.49 -4.10 -15.98
CA GLY A 246 32.33 -4.15 -16.88
C GLY A 246 31.19 -5.07 -16.44
N GLN A 247 31.29 -5.68 -15.27
CA GLN A 247 30.22 -6.48 -14.70
C GLN A 247 29.07 -5.59 -14.18
N VAL A 248 27.83 -6.04 -14.30
CA VAL A 248 26.67 -5.30 -13.78
C VAL A 248 26.70 -5.30 -12.26
N ASP A 249 26.47 -4.13 -11.68
CA ASP A 249 26.23 -3.95 -10.24
C ASP A 249 24.76 -4.20 -9.95
N LEU A 250 24.43 -5.43 -9.49
CA LEU A 250 23.05 -5.85 -9.23
C LEU A 250 22.38 -4.99 -8.17
N GLU A 251 23.07 -4.60 -7.10
CA GLU A 251 22.49 -3.75 -6.05
C GLU A 251 22.10 -2.37 -6.61
N LYS A 252 22.97 -1.77 -7.41
CA LYS A 252 22.74 -0.47 -8.02
C LYS A 252 21.57 -0.51 -9.02
N VAL A 253 21.54 -1.50 -9.93
CA VAL A 253 20.47 -1.60 -10.93
C VAL A 253 19.12 -1.96 -10.26
N SER A 254 19.13 -2.78 -9.22
CA SER A 254 17.95 -3.10 -8.42
C SER A 254 17.32 -1.84 -7.81
N SER A 255 18.17 -0.99 -7.21
CA SER A 255 17.75 0.30 -6.67
C SER A 255 17.17 1.22 -7.77
N VAL A 256 17.78 1.23 -8.97
CA VAL A 256 17.27 2.00 -10.12
C VAL A 256 15.90 1.49 -10.55
N LEU A 257 15.71 0.18 -10.74
CA LEU A 257 14.45 -0.40 -11.20
C LEU A 257 13.32 -0.11 -10.20
N VAL A 258 13.54 -0.33 -8.90
CA VAL A 258 12.55 -0.05 -7.86
C VAL A 258 12.18 1.43 -7.82
N ASN A 259 13.17 2.32 -7.94
CA ASN A 259 12.92 3.77 -7.98
C ASN A 259 12.17 4.21 -9.24
N GLU A 260 12.45 3.63 -10.41
CA GLU A 260 11.74 3.89 -11.66
C GLU A 260 10.26 3.46 -11.55
N PHE A 261 9.96 2.34 -10.87
CA PHE A 261 8.58 1.97 -10.53
C PHE A 261 7.93 3.02 -9.60
N ARG A 262 8.59 3.40 -8.51
CA ARG A 262 8.07 4.35 -7.53
C ARG A 262 7.72 5.71 -8.13
N THR A 263 8.54 6.15 -9.08
CA THR A 263 8.40 7.46 -9.75
C THR A 263 7.54 7.43 -11.01
N GLY A 264 7.04 6.26 -11.41
CA GLY A 264 6.20 6.10 -12.61
C GLY A 264 6.95 6.15 -13.93
N LYS A 265 8.29 6.09 -13.92
CA LYS A 265 9.10 6.08 -15.15
C LYS A 265 8.93 4.80 -15.98
N LEU A 266 8.45 3.73 -15.37
CA LEU A 266 8.11 2.48 -16.05
C LEU A 266 6.73 2.54 -16.74
N GLY A 267 5.98 3.63 -16.59
CA GLY A 267 4.60 3.74 -17.04
C GLY A 267 3.58 3.38 -15.94
N ARG A 268 2.33 3.16 -16.37
CA ARG A 268 1.23 2.84 -15.46
C ARG A 268 1.17 1.34 -15.17
N ILE A 269 1.67 0.94 -14.02
CA ILE A 269 1.81 -0.45 -13.62
C ILE A 269 1.05 -0.71 -12.33
N SER A 270 0.19 -1.74 -12.33
CA SER A 270 -0.43 -2.28 -11.13
C SER A 270 0.11 -3.69 -10.85
N LEU A 271 0.45 -3.97 -9.60
CA LEU A 271 1.04 -5.25 -9.17
C LEU A 271 -0.03 -6.27 -8.73
N GLU A 272 -1.31 -5.90 -8.85
CA GLU A 272 -2.41 -6.68 -8.31
C GLU A 272 -3.67 -6.58 -9.17
N THR A 273 -4.43 -7.67 -9.17
CA THR A 273 -5.76 -7.74 -9.75
C THR A 273 -6.75 -8.32 -8.72
N PRO A 274 -8.04 -7.96 -8.72
CA PRO A 274 -9.01 -8.59 -7.80
C PRO A 274 -9.08 -10.11 -7.95
N ARG A 275 -8.83 -10.65 -9.14
CA ARG A 275 -8.90 -12.09 -9.43
C ARG A 275 -7.86 -12.94 -8.70
N MET A 276 -6.75 -12.32 -8.25
CA MET A 276 -5.70 -13.06 -7.53
C MET A 276 -6.06 -13.36 -6.07
N ILE A 277 -7.01 -12.60 -5.47
CA ILE A 277 -7.32 -12.67 -4.03
C ILE A 277 -7.59 -14.10 -3.55
N PRO A 278 -8.50 -14.88 -4.17
CA PRO A 278 -8.80 -16.22 -3.66
C PRO A 278 -7.59 -17.14 -3.62
N ALA A 279 -6.73 -17.08 -4.64
CA ALA A 279 -5.53 -17.91 -4.70
C ALA A 279 -4.49 -17.50 -3.65
N GLU A 280 -4.29 -16.20 -3.43
CA GLU A 280 -3.35 -15.72 -2.42
C GLU A 280 -3.84 -15.94 -0.99
N GLU A 281 -5.13 -15.78 -0.72
CA GLU A 281 -5.73 -16.10 0.59
C GLU A 281 -5.64 -17.60 0.89
N ALA A 282 -5.90 -18.48 -0.09
CA ALA A 282 -5.74 -19.92 0.05
C ALA A 282 -4.28 -20.32 0.36
N GLN A 283 -3.31 -19.70 -0.32
CA GLN A 283 -1.89 -19.93 -0.06
C GLN A 283 -1.49 -19.51 1.37
N VAL A 284 -1.99 -18.36 1.82
CA VAL A 284 -1.74 -17.89 3.20
C VAL A 284 -2.31 -18.85 4.23
N GLU A 285 -3.50 -19.39 4.00
CA GLU A 285 -4.12 -20.35 4.94
C GLU A 285 -3.34 -21.66 4.99
N GLN A 286 -2.92 -22.21 3.86
CA GLN A 286 -2.04 -23.38 3.81
C GLN A 286 -0.75 -23.16 4.60
N LEU A 287 -0.08 -22.03 4.42
CA LEU A 287 1.14 -21.71 5.16
C LEU A 287 0.92 -21.61 6.68
N LYS A 288 -0.23 -21.08 7.11
CA LYS A 288 -0.59 -21.02 8.53
C LYS A 288 -0.82 -22.41 9.10
N GLU A 289 -1.54 -23.29 8.39
CA GLU A 289 -1.79 -24.68 8.81
C GLU A 289 -0.50 -25.48 8.90
N GLU A 290 0.38 -25.40 7.90
CA GLU A 290 1.69 -26.04 7.91
C GLU A 290 2.53 -25.58 9.10
N LYS A 291 2.54 -24.28 9.38
CA LYS A 291 3.25 -23.73 10.53
C LYS A 291 2.68 -24.26 11.84
N LYS A 292 1.37 -24.27 12.01
CA LYS A 292 0.69 -24.80 13.19
C LYS A 292 1.06 -26.27 13.42
N ARG A 293 0.98 -27.10 12.38
CA ARG A 293 1.37 -28.51 12.40
C ARG A 293 2.84 -28.70 12.81
N ARG A 294 3.74 -27.86 12.26
CA ARG A 294 5.16 -27.91 12.61
C ARG A 294 5.42 -27.52 14.08
N ASP A 295 4.72 -26.53 14.59
CA ASP A 295 4.84 -26.07 15.98
C ASP A 295 4.27 -27.12 16.96
N GLU A 296 3.17 -27.80 16.62
CA GLU A 296 2.62 -28.92 17.38
C GLU A 296 3.60 -30.11 17.46
N LEU A 297 4.20 -30.49 16.34
CA LEU A 297 5.23 -31.51 16.29
C LEU A 297 6.46 -31.17 17.16
N ARG A 298 6.90 -29.92 17.14
CA ARG A 298 7.99 -29.43 17.99
C ARG A 298 7.64 -29.52 19.50
N LYS A 299 6.41 -29.11 19.85
CA LYS A 299 5.91 -29.21 21.24
C LYS A 299 5.81 -30.69 21.72
N ALA A 300 5.32 -31.58 20.85
CA ALA A 300 5.23 -33.02 21.15
C ALA A 300 6.62 -33.66 21.37
N LYS A 301 7.62 -33.29 20.54
CA LYS A 301 9.01 -33.76 20.72
C LYS A 301 9.65 -33.23 22.02
N ARG A 302 9.32 -32.00 22.45
CA ARG A 302 9.83 -31.45 23.73
C ARG A 302 9.20 -32.06 24.96
N LYS A 303 7.97 -32.57 24.87
CA LYS A 303 7.31 -33.28 25.99
C LYS A 303 7.79 -34.74 26.16
N LYS A 304 8.48 -35.29 25.16
CA LYS A 304 9.03 -36.67 25.20
C LYS A 304 10.52 -36.73 25.64
N LYS A 305 11.14 -35.56 25.83
CA LYS A 305 12.45 -35.41 26.49
C LYS A 305 12.26 -34.91 27.92
#